data_3825561162b6b542c82daac611fa0530
#
_entry.id   3825561162b6b542c82daac611fa0530
#
_cell.length_a   1.000
_cell.length_b   1.000
_cell.length_c   1.000
_cell.angle_alpha   90.00
_cell.angle_beta   90.00
_cell.angle_gamma   90.00
#
_symmetry.space_group_name_H-M   'P 1'
#
loop_
_entity.id
_entity.type
_entity.pdbx_description
1 polymer ?
#
loop_
_entity_poly.entity_id
_entity_poly.type
_entity_poly.pdbx_seq_one_letter_code
_entity_poly.pdbx_strand_id
1 'polypeptide(L)'
;EIVWRHVVSFPSLPEPSDRLFGTGIAYPQRAEIVGSGVGAVRYCVFSTGAFVEPIDVWDPPRRLHFRVTEQPPPMREWSPYDIHPPHLDHYLSSRAGEFRLSSPAPGRTLLEGSTWYENRMWPTAYWRIWSDFIIGRIHRRVLDHVRGLAEADAAAPAASERD
;
A
#
# COMPACT_ATOMS: atom_id res chain seq x y z
N GLU A 1 -1.83 -18.68 -3.24
CA GLU A 1 -2.65 -18.15 -4.33
C GLU A 1 -3.69 -17.12 -3.83
N ILE A 2 -4.50 -17.43 -2.80
CA ILE A 2 -5.56 -16.53 -2.30
C ILE A 2 -4.97 -15.17 -1.90
N VAL A 3 -3.97 -15.16 -1.03
CA VAL A 3 -3.31 -13.92 -0.56
C VAL A 3 -2.70 -13.14 -1.72
N TRP A 4 -2.11 -13.82 -2.71
CA TRP A 4 -1.50 -13.18 -3.88
C TRP A 4 -2.47 -12.31 -4.67
N ARG A 5 -3.67 -12.80 -4.91
CA ARG A 5 -4.71 -12.02 -5.62
C ARG A 5 -4.99 -10.70 -4.94
N HIS A 6 -5.09 -10.71 -3.61
CA HIS A 6 -5.35 -9.50 -2.82
C HIS A 6 -4.14 -8.60 -2.65
N VAL A 7 -2.90 -9.10 -2.82
CA VAL A 7 -1.70 -8.27 -2.88
C VAL A 7 -1.62 -7.50 -4.19
N VAL A 8 -1.96 -8.15 -5.30
CA VAL A 8 -1.95 -7.54 -6.64
C VAL A 8 -2.97 -6.41 -6.76
N SER A 9 -4.20 -6.68 -6.33
CA SER A 9 -5.27 -5.68 -6.29
C SER A 9 -6.25 -5.98 -5.16
N PHE A 10 -6.82 -4.94 -4.57
CA PHE A 10 -7.84 -5.08 -3.54
C PHE A 10 -8.92 -4.00 -3.66
N PRO A 11 -10.17 -4.34 -3.30
CA PRO A 11 -11.28 -3.41 -3.33
C PRO A 11 -11.11 -2.29 -2.29
N SER A 12 -12.07 -1.37 -2.24
CA SER A 12 -12.04 -0.26 -1.31
C SER A 12 -11.92 -0.73 0.15
N LEU A 13 -10.94 -0.16 0.85
CA LEU A 13 -10.83 -0.30 2.29
C LEU A 13 -11.95 0.47 2.99
N PRO A 14 -12.43 -0.01 4.15
CA PRO A 14 -13.33 0.77 4.98
C PRO A 14 -12.68 2.09 5.41
N GLU A 15 -13.50 3.06 5.80
CA GLU A 15 -12.97 4.34 6.33
C GLU A 15 -12.01 4.11 7.51
N PRO A 16 -10.90 4.88 7.60
CA PRO A 16 -9.94 4.69 8.65
C PRO A 16 -10.53 5.07 10.02
N SER A 17 -10.42 4.16 11.00
CA SER A 17 -10.74 4.42 12.40
C SER A 17 -9.59 5.10 13.16
N ASP A 18 -8.38 5.10 12.62
CA ASP A 18 -7.21 5.72 13.23
C ASP A 18 -7.27 7.25 13.06
N ARG A 19 -7.26 7.96 14.19
CA ARG A 19 -7.32 9.43 14.26
C ARG A 19 -6.17 10.11 13.53
N LEU A 20 -5.05 9.41 13.34
CA LEU A 20 -3.90 9.90 12.58
C LEU A 20 -4.31 10.32 11.16
N PHE A 21 -5.15 9.53 10.50
CA PHE A 21 -5.60 9.83 9.13
C PHE A 21 -6.62 10.99 9.10
N GLY A 22 -7.26 11.28 10.22
CA GLY A 22 -8.12 12.47 10.40
C GLY A 22 -7.34 13.78 10.45
N THR A 23 -6.00 13.75 10.56
CA THR A 23 -5.15 14.96 10.55
C THR A 23 -4.76 15.42 9.13
N GLY A 24 -5.31 14.81 8.10
CA GLY A 24 -4.99 15.14 6.70
C GLY A 24 -3.90 14.26 6.07
N ILE A 25 -3.28 13.37 6.84
CA ILE A 25 -2.30 12.41 6.31
C ILE A 25 -2.96 11.50 5.30
N ALA A 26 -2.30 11.32 4.15
CA ALA A 26 -2.76 10.46 3.09
C ALA A 26 -2.86 8.99 3.55
N TYR A 27 -3.95 8.33 3.20
CA TYR A 27 -4.19 6.93 3.54
C TYR A 27 -4.69 6.13 2.33
N PRO A 28 -4.35 4.83 2.24
CA PRO A 28 -4.76 3.98 1.13
C PRO A 28 -6.26 3.69 1.17
N GLN A 29 -6.87 3.71 0.00
CA GLN A 29 -8.29 3.45 -0.20
C GLN A 29 -8.54 2.17 -1.00
N ARG A 30 -7.79 1.92 -2.09
CA ARG A 30 -7.89 0.72 -2.93
C ARG A 30 -6.62 0.54 -3.75
N ALA A 31 -6.45 -0.63 -4.35
CA ALA A 31 -5.40 -0.86 -5.34
C ALA A 31 -5.98 -1.57 -6.57
N GLU A 32 -5.64 -1.05 -7.73
CA GLU A 32 -6.04 -1.55 -9.03
C GLU A 32 -4.79 -1.87 -9.85
N ILE A 33 -4.89 -2.80 -10.80
CA ILE A 33 -3.78 -3.13 -11.70
C ILE A 33 -4.28 -3.18 -13.14
N VAL A 34 -3.46 -2.63 -14.03
CA VAL A 34 -3.66 -2.68 -15.48
C VAL A 34 -2.58 -3.56 -16.07
N GLY A 35 -2.98 -4.64 -16.74
CA GLY A 35 -2.10 -5.67 -17.26
C GLY A 35 -1.76 -6.75 -16.24
N SER A 36 -0.81 -7.60 -16.58
CA SER A 36 -0.28 -8.66 -15.72
C SER A 36 1.18 -8.93 -16.02
N GLY A 37 1.91 -9.46 -15.03
CA GLY A 37 3.34 -9.72 -15.19
C GLY A 37 4.21 -8.48 -15.02
N VAL A 38 5.48 -8.62 -15.39
CA VAL A 38 6.44 -7.50 -15.42
C VAL A 38 5.98 -6.49 -16.45
N GLY A 39 6.02 -5.21 -16.10
CA GLY A 39 5.54 -4.11 -16.92
C GLY A 39 4.06 -3.75 -16.72
N ALA A 40 3.26 -4.55 -16.01
CA ALA A 40 1.95 -4.13 -15.55
C ALA A 40 2.07 -2.90 -14.65
N VAL A 41 1.03 -2.08 -14.59
CA VAL A 41 1.02 -0.87 -13.76
C VAL A 41 -0.04 -1.00 -12.68
N ARG A 42 0.40 -0.94 -11.43
CA ARG A 42 -0.48 -0.93 -10.27
C ARG A 42 -0.72 0.52 -9.83
N TYR A 43 -1.98 0.83 -9.57
CA TYR A 43 -2.42 2.11 -9.04
C TYR A 43 -2.86 1.93 -7.61
N CYS A 44 -2.09 2.45 -6.66
CA CYS A 44 -2.48 2.46 -5.27
C CYS A 44 -3.13 3.80 -4.95
N VAL A 45 -4.46 3.81 -4.86
CA VAL A 45 -5.24 5.04 -4.66
C VAL A 45 -5.27 5.39 -3.19
N PHE A 46 -4.84 6.60 -2.89
CA PHE A 46 -4.86 7.23 -1.58
C PHE A 46 -5.88 8.36 -1.53
N SER A 47 -6.17 8.86 -0.33
CA SER A 47 -7.11 9.98 -0.12
C SER A 47 -6.70 11.29 -0.80
N THR A 48 -5.45 11.43 -1.20
CA THR A 48 -4.88 12.63 -1.83
C THR A 48 -4.55 12.44 -3.31
N GLY A 49 -4.71 11.23 -3.86
CA GLY A 49 -4.39 10.88 -5.24
C GLY A 49 -3.89 9.45 -5.37
N ALA A 50 -3.23 9.09 -6.46
CA ALA A 50 -2.76 7.74 -6.70
C ALA A 50 -1.24 7.66 -6.84
N PHE A 51 -0.66 6.59 -6.28
CA PHE A 51 0.67 6.15 -6.65
C PHE A 51 0.60 5.39 -7.96
N VAL A 52 1.56 5.64 -8.86
CA VAL A 52 1.74 4.88 -10.09
C VAL A 52 2.93 3.95 -9.90
N GLU A 53 2.66 2.65 -9.92
CA GLU A 53 3.57 1.60 -9.49
C GLU A 53 3.83 0.57 -10.61
N PRO A 54 4.73 0.85 -11.57
CA PRO A 54 5.15 -0.15 -12.56
C PRO A 54 5.80 -1.35 -11.89
N ILE A 55 5.38 -2.55 -12.28
CA ILE A 55 5.87 -3.82 -11.72
C ILE A 55 7.19 -4.20 -12.35
N ASP A 56 8.22 -4.39 -11.53
CA ASP A 56 9.56 -4.84 -11.95
C ASP A 56 9.76 -6.34 -11.73
N VAL A 57 9.15 -6.90 -10.67
CA VAL A 57 9.21 -8.33 -10.38
C VAL A 57 7.80 -8.87 -10.15
N TRP A 58 7.45 -9.89 -10.90
CA TRP A 58 6.20 -10.61 -10.82
C TRP A 58 6.50 -12.10 -10.67
N ASP A 59 6.66 -12.57 -9.44
CA ASP A 59 6.93 -13.98 -9.09
C ASP A 59 5.77 -14.53 -8.23
N PRO A 60 4.67 -14.96 -8.85
CA PRO A 60 3.55 -15.52 -8.10
C PRO A 60 3.87 -16.91 -7.53
N PRO A 61 3.40 -17.22 -6.33
CA PRO A 61 2.74 -16.34 -5.38
C PRO A 61 3.71 -15.78 -4.32
N ARG A 62 4.99 -15.52 -4.66
CA ARG A 62 6.06 -15.27 -3.70
C ARG A 62 6.47 -13.81 -3.58
N ARG A 63 6.57 -13.09 -4.71
CA ARG A 63 7.18 -11.76 -4.70
C ARG A 63 6.57 -10.84 -5.74
N LEU A 64 6.12 -9.67 -5.28
CA LEU A 64 5.72 -8.55 -6.12
C LEU A 64 6.60 -7.35 -5.76
N HIS A 65 7.40 -6.85 -6.71
CA HIS A 65 8.20 -5.64 -6.53
C HIS A 65 7.80 -4.62 -7.59
N PHE A 66 7.74 -3.36 -7.19
CA PHE A 66 7.36 -2.25 -8.06
C PHE A 66 8.17 -1.00 -7.73
N ARG A 67 8.42 -0.19 -8.76
CA ARG A 67 8.92 1.17 -8.60
C ARG A 67 7.76 2.13 -8.38
N VAL A 68 8.06 3.29 -7.82
CA VAL A 68 7.10 4.41 -7.77
C VAL A 68 7.55 5.46 -8.77
N THR A 69 6.73 5.74 -9.78
CA THR A 69 7.00 6.76 -10.81
C THR A 69 6.25 8.05 -10.53
N GLU A 70 5.08 7.96 -9.93
CA GLU A 70 4.29 9.10 -9.50
C GLU A 70 3.75 8.84 -8.09
N GLN A 71 3.72 9.88 -7.28
CA GLN A 71 3.14 9.80 -5.94
C GLN A 71 2.22 10.98 -5.67
N PRO A 72 1.13 10.79 -4.92
CA PRO A 72 0.27 11.88 -4.48
C PRO A 72 0.93 12.67 -3.35
N PRO A 73 0.42 13.88 -3.03
CA PRO A 73 0.83 14.61 -1.84
C PRO A 73 0.73 13.71 -0.58
N PRO A 74 1.73 13.74 0.32
CA PRO A 74 1.74 12.90 1.51
C PRO A 74 0.67 13.28 2.53
N MET A 75 0.14 14.50 2.42
CA MET A 75 -0.93 15.00 3.28
C MET A 75 -1.71 16.12 2.61
N ARG A 76 -2.91 16.39 3.11
CA ARG A 76 -3.68 17.59 2.81
C ARG A 76 -3.56 18.54 4.01
N GLU A 77 -3.17 19.78 3.74
CA GLU A 77 -3.13 20.82 4.76
C GLU A 77 -4.53 21.18 5.27
N TRP A 78 -4.67 21.35 6.56
CA TRP A 78 -5.88 21.88 7.17
C TRP A 78 -5.89 23.41 7.08
N SER A 79 -6.33 23.91 5.96
CA SER A 79 -6.42 25.34 5.71
C SER A 79 -7.67 25.65 4.89
N PRO A 80 -8.38 26.78 5.16
CA PRO A 80 -9.43 27.27 4.29
C PRO A 80 -8.88 27.84 2.97
N TYR A 81 -7.57 28.00 2.86
CA TYR A 81 -6.86 28.46 1.67
C TYR A 81 -6.20 27.30 0.95
N ASP A 82 -6.11 27.37 -0.37
CA ASP A 82 -5.35 26.43 -1.18
C ASP A 82 -3.85 26.73 -1.01
N ILE A 83 -3.23 26.01 -0.10
CA ILE A 83 -1.81 26.17 0.23
C ILE A 83 -1.03 25.05 -0.44
N HIS A 84 -0.04 25.42 -1.26
CA HIS A 84 0.95 24.51 -1.82
C HIS A 84 2.31 24.75 -1.16
N PRO A 85 2.52 24.25 0.07
CA PRO A 85 3.76 24.50 0.78
C PRO A 85 4.90 23.69 0.14
N PRO A 86 6.07 24.30 -0.07
CA PRO A 86 7.21 23.66 -0.73
C PRO A 86 7.67 22.35 -0.03
N HIS A 87 7.40 22.20 1.25
CA HIS A 87 7.76 20.98 2.00
C HIS A 87 6.89 19.75 1.66
N LEU A 88 5.81 19.91 0.91
CA LEU A 88 5.06 18.78 0.35
C LEU A 88 5.64 18.27 -0.97
N ASP A 89 6.52 19.05 -1.60
CA ASP A 89 7.15 18.72 -2.87
C ASP A 89 8.52 18.09 -2.66
N HIS A 90 8.66 16.79 -2.96
CA HIS A 90 9.93 16.06 -2.99
C HIS A 90 10.71 15.90 -1.66
N TYR A 91 10.19 16.38 -0.52
CA TYR A 91 10.84 16.17 0.79
C TYR A 91 10.66 14.74 1.31
N LEU A 92 9.54 14.10 0.99
CA LEU A 92 9.28 12.68 1.22
C LEU A 92 8.93 12.02 -0.13
N SER A 93 9.79 11.15 -0.62
CA SER A 93 9.63 10.50 -1.91
C SER A 93 9.71 8.98 -1.77
N SER A 94 8.63 8.28 -2.10
CA SER A 94 8.63 6.82 -2.23
C SER A 94 9.36 6.42 -3.50
N ARG A 95 10.24 5.43 -3.42
CA ARG A 95 11.05 4.95 -4.54
C ARG A 95 10.57 3.60 -5.08
N ALA A 96 10.30 2.69 -4.17
CA ALA A 96 9.89 1.34 -4.50
C ALA A 96 9.08 0.73 -3.36
N GLY A 97 8.35 -0.32 -3.67
CA GLY A 97 7.70 -1.17 -2.69
C GLY A 97 7.79 -2.64 -3.08
N GLU A 98 7.64 -3.49 -2.09
CA GLU A 98 7.71 -4.93 -2.27
C GLU A 98 6.73 -5.64 -1.33
N PHE A 99 6.09 -6.66 -1.85
CA PHE A 99 5.39 -7.66 -1.06
C PHE A 99 6.09 -9.00 -1.21
N ARG A 100 6.39 -9.65 -0.09
CA ARG A 100 6.93 -11.01 -0.03
C ARG A 100 5.94 -11.92 0.68
N LEU A 101 5.72 -13.08 0.09
CA LEU A 101 4.87 -14.11 0.65
C LEU A 101 5.71 -15.36 0.88
N SER A 102 5.61 -15.92 2.08
CA SER A 102 6.23 -17.17 2.45
C SER A 102 5.21 -18.08 3.16
N SER A 103 5.46 -19.39 3.13
CA SER A 103 4.59 -20.37 3.78
C SER A 103 5.35 -21.03 4.94
N PRO A 104 5.25 -20.48 6.16
CA PRO A 104 5.96 -21.01 7.32
C PRO A 104 5.40 -22.36 7.82
N ALA A 105 4.15 -22.66 7.49
CA ALA A 105 3.47 -23.91 7.81
C ALA A 105 2.33 -24.20 6.83
N PRO A 106 1.86 -25.44 6.72
CA PRO A 106 0.70 -25.76 5.90
C PRO A 106 -0.52 -24.91 6.24
N GLY A 107 -1.16 -24.34 5.22
CA GLY A 107 -2.35 -23.48 5.39
C GLY A 107 -2.05 -22.08 5.95
N ARG A 108 -0.78 -21.72 6.15
CA ARG A 108 -0.38 -20.40 6.65
C ARG A 108 0.48 -19.64 5.64
N THR A 109 0.16 -18.38 5.44
CA THR A 109 0.96 -17.45 4.61
C THR A 109 1.43 -16.28 5.47
N LEU A 110 2.72 -16.03 5.47
CA LEU A 110 3.29 -14.79 6.00
C LEU A 110 3.41 -13.80 4.85
N LEU A 111 2.79 -12.63 5.02
CA LEU A 111 2.87 -11.51 4.09
C LEU A 111 3.68 -10.39 4.71
N GLU A 112 4.74 -9.99 4.02
CA GLU A 112 5.62 -8.90 4.41
C GLU A 112 5.52 -7.78 3.36
N GLY A 113 5.37 -6.54 3.84
CA GLY A 113 5.40 -5.33 3.00
C GLY A 113 6.60 -4.47 3.34
N SER A 114 7.34 -4.04 2.32
CA SER A 114 8.50 -3.14 2.46
C SER A 114 8.33 -1.94 1.55
N THR A 115 8.78 -0.77 2.02
CA THR A 115 8.82 0.47 1.23
C THR A 115 10.19 1.11 1.34
N TRP A 116 10.74 1.50 0.22
CA TRP A 116 11.95 2.32 0.15
C TRP A 116 11.54 3.75 -0.15
N TYR A 117 11.96 4.68 0.72
CA TYR A 117 11.65 6.09 0.59
C TYR A 117 12.85 6.97 0.92
N GLU A 118 12.87 8.18 0.40
CA GLU A 118 13.81 9.23 0.75
C GLU A 118 13.11 10.30 1.59
N ASN A 119 13.76 10.72 2.66
CA ASN A 119 13.32 11.84 3.47
C ASN A 119 14.39 12.91 3.50
N ARG A 120 14.07 14.09 2.98
CA ARG A 120 14.98 15.26 2.89
C ARG A 120 14.64 16.34 3.91
N MET A 121 13.72 16.07 4.84
CA MET A 121 13.39 17.02 5.92
C MET A 121 14.50 17.08 6.95
N TRP A 122 14.73 18.26 7.47
CA TRP A 122 15.72 18.49 8.53
C TRP A 122 15.03 18.92 9.85
N PRO A 123 15.41 18.42 11.03
CA PRO A 123 16.46 17.41 11.31
C PRO A 123 16.05 15.99 10.85
N THR A 124 16.94 15.34 10.08
CA THR A 124 16.62 14.08 9.39
C THR A 124 16.22 12.96 10.36
N ALA A 125 16.92 12.83 11.48
CA ALA A 125 16.63 11.78 12.48
C ALA A 125 15.22 11.93 13.07
N TYR A 126 14.79 13.14 13.37
CA TYR A 126 13.46 13.44 13.90
C TYR A 126 12.37 13.06 12.89
N TRP A 127 12.50 13.54 11.66
CA TRP A 127 11.50 13.29 10.62
C TRP A 127 11.47 11.83 10.15
N ARG A 128 12.60 11.12 10.24
CA ARG A 128 12.65 9.69 9.95
C ARG A 128 11.78 8.89 10.92
N ILE A 129 11.86 9.18 12.22
CA ILE A 129 11.02 8.51 13.23
C ILE A 129 9.53 8.68 12.90
N TRP A 130 9.12 9.91 12.54
CA TRP A 130 7.72 10.16 12.15
C TRP A 130 7.34 9.48 10.85
N SER A 131 8.21 9.51 9.84
CA SER A 131 7.94 8.84 8.57
C SER A 131 7.81 7.34 8.73
N ASP A 132 8.71 6.70 9.47
CA ASP A 132 8.66 5.26 9.75
C ASP A 132 7.37 4.90 10.53
N PHE A 133 6.98 5.72 11.49
CA PHE A 133 5.74 5.52 12.24
C PHE A 133 4.50 5.61 11.33
N ILE A 134 4.39 6.65 10.49
CA ILE A 134 3.27 6.88 9.59
C ILE A 134 3.20 5.78 8.53
N ILE A 135 4.32 5.45 7.87
CA ILE A 135 4.41 4.40 6.88
C ILE A 135 4.03 3.04 7.48
N GLY A 136 4.50 2.77 8.71
CA GLY A 136 4.11 1.56 9.44
C GLY A 136 2.59 1.45 9.70
N ARG A 137 1.90 2.58 9.95
CA ARG A 137 0.44 2.61 10.07
C ARG A 137 -0.27 2.37 8.75
N ILE A 138 0.26 2.94 7.66
CA ILE A 138 -0.24 2.73 6.30
C ILE A 138 -0.10 1.25 5.92
N HIS A 139 1.09 0.66 6.12
CA HIS A 139 1.34 -0.76 5.85
C HIS A 139 0.38 -1.66 6.63
N ARG A 140 0.26 -1.44 7.94
CA ARG A 140 -0.63 -2.24 8.78
C ARG A 140 -2.05 -2.23 8.26
N ARG A 141 -2.56 -1.07 7.88
CA ARG A 141 -3.89 -0.92 7.30
C ARG A 141 -4.09 -1.78 6.04
N VAL A 142 -3.13 -1.77 5.12
CA VAL A 142 -3.18 -2.57 3.89
C VAL A 142 -3.04 -4.06 4.20
N LEU A 143 -2.06 -4.44 5.00
CA LEU A 143 -1.79 -5.85 5.33
C LEU A 143 -2.95 -6.49 6.10
N ASP A 144 -3.55 -5.77 7.05
CA ASP A 144 -4.74 -6.25 7.78
C ASP A 144 -5.95 -6.41 6.87
N HIS A 145 -6.13 -5.51 5.90
CA HIS A 145 -7.19 -5.63 4.90
C HIS A 145 -7.00 -6.85 4.00
N VAL A 146 -5.80 -7.03 3.44
CA VAL A 146 -5.45 -8.19 2.61
C VAL A 146 -5.63 -9.49 3.40
N ARG A 147 -5.22 -9.51 4.69
CA ARG A 147 -5.44 -10.66 5.56
C ARG A 147 -6.93 -10.97 5.70
N GLY A 148 -7.75 -9.97 6.03
CA GLY A 148 -9.20 -10.16 6.20
C GLY A 148 -9.88 -10.70 4.94
N LEU A 149 -9.53 -10.18 3.76
CA LEU A 149 -10.03 -10.67 2.48
C LEU A 149 -9.60 -12.13 2.21
N ALA A 150 -8.33 -12.44 2.45
CA ALA A 150 -7.80 -13.78 2.23
C ALA A 150 -8.40 -14.82 3.19
N GLU A 151 -8.62 -14.45 4.45
CA GLU A 151 -9.27 -15.31 5.44
C GLU A 151 -10.75 -15.53 5.10
N ALA A 152 -11.46 -14.50 4.62
CA ALA A 152 -12.84 -14.61 4.16
C ALA A 152 -12.97 -15.53 2.94
N ASP A 153 -12.09 -15.38 1.94
CA ASP A 153 -12.06 -16.25 0.76
C ASP A 153 -11.74 -17.72 1.12
N ALA A 154 -10.82 -17.92 2.08
CA ALA A 154 -10.46 -19.25 2.55
C ALA A 154 -11.57 -19.93 3.35
N ALA A 155 -12.41 -19.15 4.02
CA ALA A 155 -13.56 -19.65 4.80
C ALA A 155 -14.81 -19.86 3.95
N ALA A 156 -14.90 -19.23 2.76
CA ALA A 156 -16.00 -19.44 1.85
C ALA A 156 -16.01 -20.90 1.37
N PRO A 157 -17.13 -21.66 1.54
CA PRO A 157 -17.21 -23.01 0.99
C PRO A 157 -16.97 -22.93 -0.50
N ALA A 158 -16.15 -23.85 -1.04
CA ALA A 158 -15.95 -23.98 -2.48
C ALA A 158 -17.34 -24.03 -3.13
N ALA A 159 -17.67 -22.96 -3.87
CA ALA A 159 -18.95 -22.87 -4.55
C ALA A 159 -19.06 -24.13 -5.41
N SER A 160 -19.99 -24.97 -5.02
CA SER A 160 -20.32 -26.26 -5.62
C SER A 160 -20.16 -26.21 -7.14
N GLU A 161 -19.19 -26.94 -7.68
CA GLU A 161 -19.31 -27.55 -8.98
C GLU A 161 -20.46 -28.57 -8.90
N ARG A 162 -21.65 -28.09 -9.08
CA ARG A 162 -22.84 -28.87 -9.38
C ARG A 162 -23.63 -28.12 -10.44
N ASP A 163 -23.33 -28.43 -11.68
CA ASP A 163 -24.24 -28.89 -12.74
C ASP A 163 -23.43 -29.26 -13.99
#